data_520ec1910cf3ecc3c92ca9bade3c4bec
#
_entry.id   520ec1910cf3ecc3c92ca9bade3c4bec
#
_cell.length_a   1.000
_cell.length_b   1.000
_cell.length_c   1.000
_cell.angle_alpha   90.00
_cell.angle_beta   90.00
_cell.angle_gamma   90.00
#
_symmetry.space_group_name_H-M   'P 1'
#
loop_
_entity.id
_entity.type
_entity.pdbx_description
1 polymer ?
#
loop_
_entity_poly.entity_id
_entity_poly.type
_entity_poly.pdbx_seq_one_letter_code
_entity_poly.pdbx_strand_id
1 'polypeptide(L)'
;PASFPGGCLRVCNLAWYSGNLNVSVGNLTFQSVSFGQPTSFSSLNSGSYPLRISRSERPGNTLISSTLRITSGRIHTLYVFNWNPSPDTIQTLLTSDRRG
;
A
#
# COMPACT_ATOMS: atom_id res chain seq x y z
N PRO A 1 24.22 -14.93 -5.91
CA PRO A 1 22.83 -14.60 -5.69
C PRO A 1 22.60 -13.10 -5.72
N ALA A 2 21.54 -12.74 -6.37
CA ALA A 2 21.21 -11.34 -6.45
C ALA A 2 20.80 -10.85 -5.07
N SER A 3 21.47 -9.83 -4.59
CA SER A 3 21.03 -9.15 -3.40
C SER A 3 20.27 -7.90 -3.83
N PHE A 4 19.09 -7.72 -3.29
CA PHE A 4 18.33 -6.51 -3.54
C PHE A 4 18.73 -5.47 -2.53
N PRO A 5 19.08 -4.26 -2.96
CA PRO A 5 19.41 -3.18 -2.03
C PRO A 5 18.18 -2.68 -1.27
N GLY A 6 17.00 -3.15 -1.63
CA GLY A 6 15.76 -2.74 -0.99
C GLY A 6 14.87 -3.91 -0.68
N GLY A 7 13.61 -3.61 -0.44
CA GLY A 7 12.58 -4.59 -0.18
C GLY A 7 11.56 -4.64 -1.30
N CYS A 8 10.53 -5.45 -1.09
CA CYS A 8 9.40 -5.55 -1.99
C CYS A 8 8.14 -5.08 -1.27
N LEU A 9 7.22 -4.50 -2.03
CA LEU A 9 5.96 -4.02 -1.48
C LEU A 9 4.82 -4.40 -2.41
N ARG A 10 3.74 -4.86 -1.82
CA ARG A 10 2.46 -5.00 -2.52
C ARG A 10 1.36 -4.41 -1.66
N VAL A 11 0.24 -4.11 -2.29
CA VAL A 11 -0.93 -3.55 -1.60
C VAL A 11 -2.08 -4.54 -1.73
N CYS A 12 -2.76 -4.78 -0.62
CA CYS A 12 -3.95 -5.61 -0.60
C CYS A 12 -5.12 -4.76 -0.11
N ASN A 13 -6.12 -4.57 -0.96
CA ASN A 13 -7.28 -3.75 -0.65
C ASN A 13 -8.35 -4.61 0.02
N LEU A 14 -8.57 -4.38 1.30
CA LEU A 14 -9.64 -5.02 2.07
C LEU A 14 -10.72 -4.01 2.47
N ALA A 15 -10.69 -2.82 1.88
CA ALA A 15 -11.62 -1.74 2.19
C ALA A 15 -12.87 -1.84 1.30
N TRP A 16 -13.76 -2.74 1.65
CA TRP A 16 -14.91 -3.05 0.81
C TRP A 16 -15.94 -1.92 0.71
N TYR A 17 -15.97 -1.02 1.70
CA TYR A 17 -16.84 0.15 1.64
C TYR A 17 -16.26 1.25 0.74
N SER A 18 -14.97 1.25 0.53
CA SER A 18 -14.30 2.28 -0.26
C SER A 18 -14.22 1.95 -1.74
N GLY A 19 -14.37 0.68 -2.10
CA GLY A 19 -14.21 0.26 -3.49
C GLY A 19 -12.75 0.28 -3.93
N ASN A 20 -12.52 0.63 -5.19
CA ASN A 20 -11.17 0.71 -5.72
C ASN A 20 -10.41 1.87 -5.12
N LEU A 21 -9.13 1.65 -4.84
CA LEU A 21 -8.27 2.64 -4.21
C LEU A 21 -7.04 2.92 -5.06
N ASN A 22 -6.57 4.17 -4.98
CA ASN A 22 -5.27 4.55 -5.49
C ASN A 22 -4.32 4.69 -4.33
N VAL A 23 -3.20 3.99 -4.37
CA VAL A 23 -2.19 4.00 -3.31
C VAL A 23 -0.90 4.53 -3.89
N SER A 24 -0.36 5.56 -3.28
CA SER A 24 0.90 6.16 -3.70
C SER A 24 1.94 6.02 -2.59
N VAL A 25 3.09 5.45 -2.93
CA VAL A 25 4.21 5.29 -2.00
C VAL A 25 5.42 5.93 -2.65
N GLY A 26 5.76 7.15 -2.23
CA GLY A 26 6.80 7.92 -2.89
C GLY A 26 6.45 8.16 -4.35
N ASN A 27 7.32 7.70 -5.25
CA ASN A 27 7.09 7.82 -6.69
C ASN A 27 6.34 6.62 -7.28
N LEU A 28 6.07 5.61 -6.46
CA LEU A 28 5.38 4.41 -6.91
C LEU A 28 3.88 4.59 -6.70
N THR A 29 3.09 4.29 -7.73
CA THR A 29 1.64 4.42 -7.65
C THR A 29 0.97 3.12 -8.05
N PHE A 30 0.04 2.67 -7.21
CA PHE A 30 -0.85 1.56 -7.51
C PHE A 30 -2.22 2.15 -7.79
N GLN A 31 -2.68 2.04 -9.04
CA GLN A 31 -3.96 2.63 -9.44
C GLN A 31 -5.06 1.58 -9.48
N SER A 32 -6.25 1.99 -9.05
CA SER A 32 -7.46 1.16 -9.12
C SER A 32 -7.26 -0.22 -8.50
N VAL A 33 -6.71 -0.23 -7.28
CA VAL A 33 -6.53 -1.48 -6.54
C VAL A 33 -7.90 -1.99 -6.13
N SER A 34 -8.30 -3.13 -6.68
CA SER A 34 -9.62 -3.69 -6.47
C SER A 34 -9.71 -4.40 -5.13
N PHE A 35 -10.90 -4.40 -4.55
CA PHE A 35 -11.15 -5.12 -3.31
C PHE A 35 -10.83 -6.60 -3.47
N GLY A 36 -10.06 -7.13 -2.52
CA GLY A 36 -9.72 -8.54 -2.51
C GLY A 36 -8.64 -8.94 -3.50
N GLN A 37 -8.10 -8.00 -4.27
CA GLN A 37 -7.09 -8.28 -5.28
C GLN A 37 -5.76 -7.64 -4.88
N PRO A 38 -4.80 -8.42 -4.39
CA PRO A 38 -3.48 -7.86 -4.09
C PRO A 38 -2.75 -7.48 -5.38
N THR A 39 -1.97 -6.42 -5.29
CA THR A 39 -1.14 -6.00 -6.43
C THR A 39 0.08 -6.92 -6.55
N SER A 40 0.77 -6.82 -7.68
CA SER A 40 2.08 -7.44 -7.82
C SER A 40 3.08 -6.76 -6.90
N PHE A 41 4.13 -7.49 -6.54
CA PHE A 41 5.21 -6.92 -5.75
C PHE A 41 5.99 -5.92 -6.57
N SER A 42 6.36 -4.82 -5.95
CA SER A 42 7.24 -3.81 -6.54
C SER A 42 8.47 -3.64 -5.67
N SER A 43 9.62 -3.45 -6.30
CA SER A 43 10.87 -3.25 -5.59
C SER A 43 11.02 -1.79 -5.18
N LEU A 44 11.43 -1.56 -3.94
CA LEU A 44 11.73 -0.23 -3.43
C LEU A 44 13.02 -0.28 -2.64
N ASN A 45 13.83 0.77 -2.76
CA ASN A 45 15.00 0.90 -1.92
C ASN A 45 14.56 1.07 -0.47
N SER A 46 15.41 0.63 0.46
CA SER A 46 15.12 0.83 1.88
C SER A 46 15.06 2.32 2.21
N GLY A 47 14.15 2.68 3.10
CA GLY A 47 13.97 4.06 3.50
C GLY A 47 12.54 4.36 3.86
N SER A 48 12.26 5.64 4.08
CA SER A 48 10.92 6.11 4.41
C SER A 48 10.29 6.75 3.18
N TYR A 49 9.02 6.46 2.96
CA TYR A 49 8.28 6.94 1.79
C TYR A 49 6.96 7.55 2.23
N PRO A 50 6.55 8.67 1.64
CA PRO A 50 5.23 9.19 1.90
C PRO A 50 4.16 8.25 1.32
N LEU A 51 3.18 7.92 2.14
CA LEU A 51 2.06 7.07 1.77
C LEU A 51 0.81 7.93 1.65
N ARG A 52 0.12 7.83 0.53
CA ARG A 52 -1.16 8.49 0.30
C ARG A 52 -2.13 7.51 -0.32
N ILE A 53 -3.34 7.50 0.21
CA ILE A 53 -4.40 6.62 -0.28
C ILE A 53 -5.63 7.47 -0.55
N SER A 54 -6.19 7.29 -1.75
CA SER A 54 -7.42 7.94 -2.13
C SER A 54 -8.32 6.95 -2.85
N ARG A 55 -9.61 7.26 -2.95
CA ARG A 55 -10.52 6.45 -3.76
C ARG A 55 -10.27 6.72 -5.22
N SER A 56 -10.35 5.67 -6.04
CA SER A 56 -10.17 5.84 -7.49
C SER A 56 -11.20 6.79 -8.10
N GLU A 57 -12.38 6.86 -7.51
CA GLU A 57 -13.43 7.77 -7.97
C GLU A 57 -13.10 9.23 -7.68
N ARG A 58 -12.28 9.48 -6.66
CA ARG A 58 -11.91 10.83 -6.23
C ARG A 58 -10.42 10.89 -5.96
N PRO A 59 -9.58 10.84 -6.99
CA PRO A 59 -8.14 10.77 -6.80
C PRO A 59 -7.54 12.00 -6.14
N GLY A 60 -8.23 13.15 -6.21
CA GLY A 60 -7.76 14.36 -5.56
C GLY A 60 -8.08 14.43 -4.07
N ASN A 61 -8.85 13.47 -3.53
CA ASN A 61 -9.26 13.47 -2.14
C ASN A 61 -8.49 12.40 -1.37
N THR A 62 -7.41 12.80 -0.74
CA THR A 62 -6.56 11.88 0.03
C THR A 62 -7.25 11.49 1.32
N LEU A 63 -7.48 10.19 1.51
CA LEU A 63 -8.11 9.66 2.71
C LEU A 63 -7.09 9.42 3.82
N ILE A 64 -5.90 8.96 3.46
CA ILE A 64 -4.80 8.72 4.40
C ILE A 64 -3.54 9.33 3.85
N SER A 65 -2.81 10.01 4.72
CA SER A 65 -1.47 10.52 4.43
C SER A 65 -0.59 10.11 5.60
N SER A 66 0.44 9.30 5.33
CA SER A 66 1.28 8.75 6.38
C SER A 66 2.68 8.50 5.82
N THR A 67 3.50 7.82 6.59
CA THR A 67 4.85 7.44 6.17
C THR A 67 5.00 5.94 6.26
N LEU A 68 5.59 5.36 5.22
CA LEU A 68 5.81 3.93 5.11
C LEU A 68 7.29 3.67 5.13
N ARG A 69 7.72 2.66 5.87
CA ARG A 69 9.13 2.32 5.95
C ARG A 69 9.39 0.99 5.26
N ILE A 70 10.33 1.00 4.33
CA ILE A 70 10.75 -0.21 3.63
C ILE A 70 12.09 -0.65 4.19
N THR A 71 12.15 -1.92 4.57
CA THR A 71 13.37 -2.52 5.11
C THR A 71 13.99 -3.43 4.07
N SER A 72 15.30 -3.31 3.92
CA SER A 72 16.06 -4.12 2.98
C SER A 72 15.92 -5.62 3.30
N GLY A 73 15.75 -6.43 2.27
CA GLY A 73 15.65 -7.87 2.41
C GLY A 73 14.33 -8.37 2.94
N ARG A 74 13.30 -7.51 2.97
CA ARG A 74 11.98 -7.87 3.47
C ARG A 74 10.92 -7.76 2.39
N ILE A 75 9.87 -8.55 2.55
CA ILE A 75 8.68 -8.47 1.71
C ILE A 75 7.59 -7.82 2.55
N HIS A 76 7.10 -6.70 2.06
CA HIS A 76 6.08 -5.93 2.76
C HIS A 76 4.74 -6.09 2.07
N THR A 77 3.69 -6.22 2.86
CA THR A 77 2.31 -6.17 2.37
C THR A 77 1.56 -5.09 3.12
N LEU A 78 1.01 -4.16 2.37
CA LEU A 78 0.20 -3.08 2.94
C LEU A 78 -1.27 -3.47 2.82
N TYR A 79 -1.91 -3.70 3.96
CA TYR A 79 -3.34 -3.97 4.00
C TYR A 79 -4.08 -2.68 4.25
N VAL A 80 -5.11 -2.43 3.47
CA VAL A 80 -5.98 -1.27 3.63
C VAL A 80 -7.38 -1.79 3.91
N PHE A 81 -7.98 -1.34 5.00
CA PHE A 81 -9.29 -1.85 5.41
C PHE A 81 -10.15 -0.73 5.99
N ASN A 82 -11.47 -0.98 6.02
CA ASN A 82 -12.41 -0.07 6.68
C ASN A 82 -12.59 -0.52 8.13
N TRP A 83 -12.48 0.43 9.06
CA TRP A 83 -12.73 0.12 10.46
C TRP A 83 -14.16 0.51 10.88
N ASN A 84 -14.88 1.25 10.02
CA ASN A 84 -16.29 1.58 10.16
C ASN A 84 -16.99 1.36 8.82
N PRO A 85 -18.31 1.16 8.80
CA PRO A 85 -19.05 1.04 7.54
C PRO A 85 -19.21 2.40 6.85
N SER A 86 -18.09 2.96 6.41
CA SER A 86 -18.03 4.23 5.70
C SER A 86 -16.89 4.19 4.69
N PRO A 87 -17.10 4.70 3.47
CA PRO A 87 -16.06 4.64 2.44
C PRO A 87 -14.84 5.50 2.73
N ASP A 88 -14.94 6.44 3.67
CA ASP A 88 -13.85 7.34 3.99
C ASP A 88 -13.06 6.90 5.24
N THR A 89 -13.49 5.86 5.93
CA THR A 89 -12.81 5.40 7.14
C THR A 89 -11.92 4.22 6.83
N ILE A 90 -10.72 4.52 6.37
CA ILE A 90 -9.75 3.47 6.04
C ILE A 90 -8.59 3.51 7.03
N GLN A 91 -8.01 2.34 7.26
CA GLN A 91 -6.80 2.19 8.03
C GLN A 91 -5.83 1.27 7.30
N THR A 92 -4.59 1.34 7.69
CA THR A 92 -3.55 0.54 7.06
C THR A 92 -2.83 -0.30 8.09
N LEU A 93 -2.39 -1.47 7.64
CA LEU A 93 -1.52 -2.34 8.41
C LEU A 93 -0.40 -2.80 7.49
N LEU A 94 0.83 -2.51 7.88
CA LEU A 94 1.99 -2.95 7.12
C LEU A 94 2.59 -4.17 7.79
N THR A 95 2.71 -5.24 7.03
CA THR A 95 3.40 -6.45 7.50
C THR A 95 4.73 -6.57 6.79
N SER A 96 5.66 -7.30 7.38
CA SER A 96 6.94 -7.57 6.75
C SER A 96 7.36 -8.99 7.03
N ASP A 97 7.80 -9.68 5.98
CA ASP A 97 8.29 -11.04 6.06
C ASP A 97 9.71 -11.10 5.53
N ARG A 98 10.45 -12.09 5.97
CA ARG A 98 11.77 -12.33 5.43
C ARG A 98 11.68 -12.88 4.03
N ARG A 99 12.55 -12.38 3.19
CA ARG A 99 12.76 -12.96 1.88
C ARG A 99 13.67 -14.17 1.99
N GLY A 100 13.28 -15.19 1.40
CA GLY A 100 14.13 -16.35 1.30
C GLY A 100 13.80 -17.44 2.18
#